data_bbc9c1afb133163be4f6b1eaac24e7fe
#
_entry.id   bbc9c1afb133163be4f6b1eaac24e7fe
#
_cell.length_a   1.000
_cell.length_b   1.000
_cell.length_c   1.000
_cell.angle_alpha   90.00
_cell.angle_beta   90.00
_cell.angle_gamma   90.00
#
_symmetry.space_group_name_H-M   'P 1'
#
loop_
_entity.id
_entity.type
_entity.pdbx_description
1 polymer ?
#
loop_
_entity_poly.entity_id
_entity_poly.type
_entity_poly.pdbx_seq_one_letter_code
_entity_poly.pdbx_strand_id
1 'polypeptide(L)'
;MHNHLTIQIDPSKIEQHFSVLSQIGRLGMSPESGFLRASWSYEESEAMAYIRQVGVENGLIAHYDAVGNLFLTTPYKKPTLLQMGSHLYTVHLGGNYDVAAGVVVGLESPLTLTYHCE
;
A
#
# COMPACT_ATOMS: atom_id res chain seq x y z
N MET A 1 33.38 1.36 14.22
CA MET A 1 32.13 0.79 14.80
C MET A 1 31.03 0.85 13.74
N HIS A 2 30.60 -0.30 13.27
CA HIS A 2 29.42 -0.36 12.40
C HIS A 2 28.19 -0.42 13.30
N ASN A 3 27.45 0.68 13.40
CA ASN A 3 26.14 0.64 14.00
C ASN A 3 25.23 -0.14 13.04
N HIS A 4 24.96 -1.38 13.38
CA HIS A 4 23.95 -2.16 12.69
C HIS A 4 22.57 -1.60 13.09
N LEU A 5 21.98 -0.79 12.22
CA LEU A 5 20.60 -0.38 12.38
C LEU A 5 19.70 -1.61 12.13
N THR A 6 19.11 -2.13 13.19
CA THR A 6 18.14 -3.22 13.06
C THR A 6 16.78 -2.62 12.76
N ILE A 7 16.34 -2.73 11.51
CA ILE A 7 15.01 -2.30 11.10
C ILE A 7 14.05 -3.45 11.37
N GLN A 8 13.04 -3.19 12.19
CA GLN A 8 11.98 -4.15 12.46
C GLN A 8 10.71 -3.74 11.75
N ILE A 9 10.16 -4.65 10.96
CA ILE A 9 8.83 -4.53 10.37
C ILE A 9 7.81 -5.01 11.39
N ASP A 10 6.73 -4.24 11.57
CA ASP A 10 5.62 -4.62 12.42
C ASP A 10 4.59 -5.46 11.63
N PRO A 11 4.51 -6.78 11.85
CA PRO A 11 3.58 -7.63 11.12
C PRO A 11 2.11 -7.25 11.36
N SER A 12 1.80 -6.66 12.50
CA SER A 12 0.42 -6.28 12.84
C SER A 12 -0.11 -5.15 11.94
N LYS A 13 0.75 -4.24 11.51
CA LYS A 13 0.39 -3.19 10.56
C LYS A 13 0.10 -3.76 9.18
N ILE A 14 0.91 -4.70 8.72
CA ILE A 14 0.70 -5.39 7.44
C ILE A 14 -0.62 -6.15 7.46
N GLU A 15 -0.88 -6.89 8.53
CA GLU A 15 -2.13 -7.62 8.73
C GLU A 15 -3.35 -6.69 8.73
N GLN A 16 -3.24 -5.54 9.39
CA GLN A 16 -4.29 -4.52 9.40
C GLN A 16 -4.61 -4.01 7.99
N HIS A 17 -3.59 -3.74 7.17
CA HIS A 17 -3.81 -3.28 5.79
C HIS A 17 -4.55 -4.34 4.97
N PHE A 18 -4.16 -5.60 5.06
CA PHE A 18 -4.87 -6.67 4.38
C PHE A 18 -6.29 -6.87 4.92
N SER A 19 -6.50 -6.71 6.22
CA SER A 19 -7.84 -6.77 6.82
C SER A 19 -8.77 -5.71 6.22
N VAL A 20 -8.30 -4.49 6.07
CA VAL A 20 -9.09 -3.41 5.44
C VAL A 20 -9.32 -3.68 3.96
N LEU A 21 -8.25 -4.00 3.21
CA LEU A 21 -8.35 -4.27 1.77
C LEU A 21 -9.28 -5.48 1.48
N SER A 22 -9.35 -6.44 2.39
CA SER A 22 -10.23 -7.61 2.26
C SER A 22 -11.73 -7.27 2.36
N GLN A 23 -12.08 -6.06 2.75
CA GLN A 23 -13.48 -5.61 2.75
C GLN A 23 -13.86 -4.90 1.45
N ILE A 24 -12.90 -4.58 0.60
CA ILE A 24 -13.12 -3.80 -0.63
C ILE A 24 -13.15 -4.73 -1.83
N GLY A 25 -14.29 -4.78 -2.52
CA GLY A 25 -14.48 -5.62 -3.70
C GLY A 25 -14.66 -7.11 -3.42
N ARG A 26 -15.00 -7.48 -2.21
CA ARG A 26 -15.27 -8.88 -1.84
C ARG A 26 -16.53 -9.39 -2.53
N LEU A 27 -16.42 -10.56 -3.16
CA LEU A 27 -17.53 -11.15 -3.94
C LEU A 27 -18.48 -12.01 -3.12
N GLY A 28 -18.15 -12.32 -1.87
CA GLY A 28 -19.01 -13.14 -0.99
C GLY A 28 -18.66 -12.97 0.48
N MET A 29 -19.32 -13.75 1.33
CA MET A 29 -19.14 -13.67 2.79
C MET A 29 -17.84 -14.34 3.27
N SER A 30 -17.29 -15.27 2.50
CA SER A 30 -16.07 -15.98 2.80
C SER A 30 -14.87 -15.34 2.07
N PRO A 31 -13.67 -15.28 2.69
CA PRO A 31 -12.45 -14.86 2.00
C PRO A 31 -12.14 -15.69 0.74
N GLU A 32 -12.60 -16.93 0.69
CA GLU A 32 -12.42 -17.84 -0.45
C GLU A 32 -13.30 -17.48 -1.65
N SER A 33 -14.30 -16.62 -1.46
CA SER A 33 -15.19 -16.16 -2.54
C SER A 33 -14.48 -15.30 -3.58
N GLY A 34 -13.24 -14.86 -3.31
CA GLY A 34 -12.48 -14.01 -4.19
C GLY A 34 -12.86 -12.54 -4.12
N PHE A 35 -12.13 -11.74 -4.86
CA PHE A 35 -12.24 -10.28 -4.91
C PHE A 35 -12.36 -9.81 -6.36
N LEU A 36 -13.03 -8.68 -6.55
CA LEU A 36 -13.05 -7.97 -7.80
C LEU A 36 -12.89 -6.47 -7.53
N ARG A 37 -11.71 -5.99 -7.78
CA ARG A 37 -11.38 -4.55 -7.88
C ARG A 37 -10.94 -4.30 -9.32
N ALA A 38 -11.89 -4.17 -10.24
CA ALA A 38 -11.56 -3.94 -11.64
C ALA A 38 -10.82 -2.61 -11.82
N SER A 39 -9.92 -2.55 -12.78
CA SER A 39 -9.25 -1.28 -13.16
C SER A 39 -10.31 -0.21 -13.45
N TRP A 40 -10.09 0.99 -12.93
CA TRP A 40 -10.99 2.15 -13.08
C TRP A 40 -12.36 1.97 -12.41
N SER A 41 -12.52 0.97 -11.53
CA SER A 41 -13.75 0.78 -10.77
C SER A 41 -13.79 1.64 -9.51
N TYR A 42 -14.98 1.73 -8.92
CA TYR A 42 -15.16 2.35 -7.61
C TYR A 42 -14.35 1.62 -6.53
N GLU A 43 -14.33 0.30 -6.57
CA GLU A 43 -13.63 -0.55 -5.60
C GLU A 43 -12.12 -0.35 -5.67
N GLU A 44 -11.54 -0.21 -6.85
CA GLU A 44 -10.13 0.15 -6.98
C GLU A 44 -9.85 1.54 -6.40
N SER A 45 -10.70 2.50 -6.71
CA SER A 45 -10.58 3.87 -6.18
C SER A 45 -10.70 3.92 -4.66
N GLU A 46 -11.57 3.12 -4.07
CA GLU A 46 -11.73 3.00 -2.62
C GLU A 46 -10.47 2.41 -1.97
N ALA A 47 -9.91 1.36 -2.56
CA ALA A 47 -8.66 0.78 -2.09
C ALA A 47 -7.49 1.78 -2.18
N MET A 48 -7.39 2.52 -3.27
CA MET A 48 -6.38 3.58 -3.43
C MET A 48 -6.57 4.71 -2.42
N ALA A 49 -7.81 5.10 -2.14
CA ALA A 49 -8.12 6.13 -1.14
C ALA A 49 -7.67 5.69 0.27
N TYR A 50 -7.84 4.44 0.61
CA TYR A 50 -7.34 3.88 1.86
C TYR A 50 -5.81 3.97 1.96
N ILE A 51 -5.09 3.52 0.94
CA ILE A 51 -3.62 3.58 0.90
C ILE A 51 -3.13 5.03 0.97
N ARG A 52 -3.78 5.93 0.24
CA ARG A 52 -3.49 7.37 0.30
C ARG A 52 -3.67 7.92 1.70
N GLN A 53 -4.78 7.61 2.36
CA GLN A 53 -5.07 8.07 3.71
C GLN A 53 -4.00 7.63 4.70
N VAL A 54 -3.64 6.34 4.69
CA VAL A 54 -2.58 5.82 5.57
C VAL A 54 -1.25 6.53 5.31
N GLY A 55 -0.88 6.71 4.05
CA GLY A 55 0.36 7.41 3.70
C GLY A 55 0.38 8.85 4.22
N VAL A 56 -0.67 9.62 3.98
CA VAL A 56 -0.77 11.03 4.39
C VAL A 56 -0.81 11.16 5.93
N GLU A 57 -1.55 10.32 6.62
CA GLU A 57 -1.61 10.31 8.10
C GLU A 57 -0.25 9.99 8.72
N ASN A 58 0.64 9.32 8.00
CA ASN A 58 1.99 8.98 8.44
C ASN A 58 3.08 9.88 7.82
N GLY A 59 2.71 11.02 7.28
CA GLY A 59 3.65 12.06 6.85
C GLY A 59 4.14 11.96 5.41
N LEU A 60 3.58 11.06 4.59
CA LEU A 60 3.89 11.02 3.16
C LEU A 60 3.09 12.08 2.39
N ILE A 61 3.65 12.53 1.29
CA ILE A 61 3.01 13.48 0.37
C ILE A 61 2.36 12.67 -0.75
N ALA A 62 1.06 12.86 -0.95
CA ALA A 62 0.29 12.14 -1.96
C ALA A 62 0.04 13.00 -3.19
N HIS A 63 0.19 12.43 -4.38
CA HIS A 63 -0.27 13.01 -5.62
C HIS A 63 -0.70 11.93 -6.62
N TYR A 64 -1.56 12.30 -7.53
CA TYR A 64 -1.95 11.47 -8.68
C TYR A 64 -1.34 12.05 -9.95
N ASP A 65 -0.89 11.18 -10.84
CA ASP A 65 -0.51 11.60 -12.17
C ASP A 65 -1.74 11.73 -13.10
N ALA A 66 -1.49 12.09 -14.35
CA ALA A 66 -2.55 12.34 -15.34
C ALA A 66 -3.37 11.09 -15.70
N VAL A 67 -2.86 9.89 -15.43
CA VAL A 67 -3.56 8.63 -15.70
C VAL A 67 -4.06 7.95 -14.42
N GLY A 68 -3.97 8.62 -13.27
CA GLY A 68 -4.54 8.15 -12.02
C GLY A 68 -3.64 7.26 -11.17
N ASN A 69 -2.34 7.18 -11.46
CA ASN A 69 -1.42 6.50 -10.56
C ASN A 69 -1.24 7.32 -9.28
N LEU A 70 -1.36 6.65 -8.13
CA LEU A 70 -1.09 7.25 -6.83
C LEU A 70 0.39 7.15 -6.50
N PHE A 71 0.99 8.28 -6.18
CA PHE A 71 2.34 8.39 -5.64
C PHE A 71 2.30 8.84 -4.20
N LEU A 72 3.00 8.12 -3.33
CA LEU A 72 3.25 8.50 -1.95
C LEU A 72 4.76 8.71 -1.80
N THR A 73 5.16 9.94 -1.50
CA THR A 73 6.57 10.35 -1.50
C THR A 73 6.96 10.81 -0.09
N THR A 74 8.16 10.44 0.34
CA THR A 74 8.72 11.01 1.57
C THR A 74 8.97 12.51 1.41
N PRO A 75 8.82 13.32 2.46
CA PRO A 75 9.01 14.77 2.37
C PRO A 75 10.47 15.19 2.18
N TYR A 76 11.39 14.26 2.24
CA TYR A 76 12.82 14.54 2.18
C TYR A 76 13.32 14.60 0.74
N LYS A 77 14.04 15.66 0.42
CA LYS A 77 14.74 15.76 -0.86
C LYS A 77 16.06 15.00 -0.78
N LYS A 78 16.19 13.96 -1.60
CA LYS A 78 17.42 13.18 -1.71
C LYS A 78 17.89 13.16 -3.17
N PRO A 79 19.20 13.10 -3.42
CA PRO A 79 19.72 13.03 -4.78
C PRO A 79 19.40 11.71 -5.48
N THR A 80 19.10 10.66 -4.73
CA THR A 80 18.75 9.35 -5.24
C THR A 80 17.31 9.01 -4.85
N LEU A 81 16.53 8.57 -5.83
CA LEU A 81 15.14 8.13 -5.65
C LEU A 81 15.08 6.61 -5.72
N LEU A 82 14.50 5.99 -4.70
CA LEU A 82 14.07 4.60 -4.73
C LEU A 82 12.56 4.57 -4.89
N GLN A 83 12.09 3.92 -5.95
CA GLN A 83 10.66 3.77 -6.22
C GLN A 83 10.25 2.32 -6.09
N MET A 84 9.18 2.08 -5.40
CA MET A 84 8.55 0.76 -5.22
C MET A 84 7.06 0.87 -5.53
N GLY A 85 6.46 -0.17 -6.07
CA GLY A 85 5.03 -0.12 -6.34
C GLY A 85 4.49 -1.41 -6.90
N SER A 86 3.18 -1.45 -6.99
CA SER A 86 2.38 -2.50 -7.59
C SER A 86 1.00 -1.90 -7.91
N HIS A 87 -0.04 -2.71 -8.00
CA HIS A 87 -1.39 -2.24 -8.28
C HIS A 87 -2.42 -2.88 -7.34
N LEU A 88 -3.58 -2.25 -7.20
CA LEU A 88 -4.66 -2.71 -6.33
C LEU A 88 -5.80 -3.38 -7.09
N TYR A 89 -5.87 -3.19 -8.41
CA TYR A 89 -6.87 -3.88 -9.21
C TYR A 89 -6.62 -5.39 -9.20
N THR A 90 -7.69 -6.15 -9.28
CA THR A 90 -7.65 -7.61 -9.34
C THR A 90 -8.33 -8.11 -10.60
N VAL A 91 -8.01 -9.34 -10.99
CA VAL A 91 -8.84 -10.10 -11.93
C VAL A 91 -10.13 -10.52 -11.24
N HIS A 92 -11.11 -10.99 -12.01
CA HIS A 92 -12.32 -11.59 -11.45
C HIS A 92 -11.96 -12.84 -10.61
N LEU A 93 -12.53 -12.95 -9.42
CA LEU A 93 -12.18 -13.96 -8.42
C LEU A 93 -10.72 -13.93 -7.98
N GLY A 94 -10.10 -12.74 -8.03
CA GLY A 94 -8.71 -12.54 -7.60
C GLY A 94 -8.49 -12.80 -6.11
N GLY A 95 -7.25 -13.14 -5.75
CA GLY A 95 -6.85 -13.34 -4.35
C GLY A 95 -6.66 -12.01 -3.61
N ASN A 96 -6.79 -12.06 -2.28
CA ASN A 96 -6.61 -10.86 -1.45
C ASN A 96 -5.16 -10.34 -1.43
N TYR A 97 -4.20 -11.23 -1.59
CA TYR A 97 -2.78 -10.89 -1.50
C TYR A 97 -2.11 -10.68 -2.86
N ASP A 98 -2.74 -11.16 -3.91
CA ASP A 98 -2.20 -11.04 -5.26
C ASP A 98 -2.01 -9.57 -5.62
N VAL A 99 -0.82 -9.20 -6.03
CA VAL A 99 -0.31 -7.85 -6.31
C VAL A 99 -0.49 -6.82 -5.20
N ALA A 100 -1.56 -6.89 -4.40
CA ALA A 100 -1.77 -6.01 -3.26
C ALA A 100 -0.64 -6.11 -2.21
N ALA A 101 0.01 -7.27 -2.10
CA ALA A 101 1.18 -7.43 -1.24
C ALA A 101 2.30 -6.45 -1.62
N GLY A 102 2.54 -6.24 -2.91
CA GLY A 102 3.53 -5.27 -3.38
C GLY A 102 3.19 -3.83 -2.98
N VAL A 103 1.91 -3.45 -2.99
CA VAL A 103 1.45 -2.13 -2.54
C VAL A 103 1.65 -1.97 -1.03
N VAL A 104 1.27 -2.96 -0.24
CA VAL A 104 1.39 -2.92 1.22
C VAL A 104 2.87 -2.85 1.65
N VAL A 105 3.73 -3.66 1.03
CA VAL A 105 5.17 -3.61 1.28
C VAL A 105 5.75 -2.27 0.85
N GLY A 106 5.35 -1.76 -0.30
CA GLY A 106 5.76 -0.45 -0.81
C GLY A 106 5.35 0.70 0.12
N LEU A 107 4.18 0.61 0.77
CA LEU A 107 3.71 1.59 1.75
C LEU A 107 4.51 1.51 3.06
N GLU A 108 4.65 0.32 3.64
CA GLU A 108 5.28 0.15 4.95
C GLU A 108 6.80 0.36 4.92
N SER A 109 7.46 0.15 3.79
CA SER A 109 8.91 0.32 3.69
C SER A 109 9.37 1.75 3.99
N PRO A 110 8.88 2.81 3.33
CA PRO A 110 9.28 4.17 3.66
C PRO A 110 8.82 4.60 5.06
N LEU A 111 7.67 4.15 5.53
CA LEU A 111 7.18 4.47 6.88
C LEU A 111 8.09 3.87 7.95
N THR A 112 8.51 2.62 7.79
CA THR A 112 9.44 1.96 8.70
C THR A 112 10.81 2.64 8.70
N LEU A 113 11.34 2.96 7.52
CA LEU A 113 12.64 3.63 7.39
C LEU A 113 12.62 5.04 7.99
N THR A 114 11.56 5.80 7.77
CA THR A 114 11.42 7.16 8.32
C THR A 114 11.43 7.15 9.85
N TYR A 115 10.72 6.20 10.45
CA TYR A 115 10.66 6.09 11.91
C TYR A 115 12.03 5.79 12.55
N HIS A 116 12.91 5.08 11.84
CA HIS A 116 14.24 4.70 12.36
C HIS A 116 15.35 5.71 12.03
N CYS A 117 15.08 6.70 11.18
CA CYS A 117 16.08 7.70 10.76
C CYS A 117 15.92 9.06 11.47
N GLU A 118 14.96 9.20 12.35
CA GLU A 118 14.79 10.34 13.26
C GLU A 118 15.58 10.10 14.57
#